data_c227f8b222b39b35a15c9e9516d3fb03
#
_entry.id   c227f8b222b39b35a15c9e9516d3fb03
#
_cell.length_a   1.000
_cell.length_b   1.000
_cell.length_c   1.000
_cell.angle_alpha   90.00
_cell.angle_beta   90.00
_cell.angle_gamma   90.00
#
_symmetry.space_group_name_H-M   'P 1'
#
loop_
_entity.id
_entity.type
_entity.pdbx_description
1 polymer ?
#
loop_
_entity_poly.entity_id
_entity_poly.type
_entity_poly.pdbx_seq_one_letter_code
_entity_poly.pdbx_strand_id
1 'polypeptide(L)'
;YSDTPALVLRSMEDTYSKNLPLIKRVAELAEEKAGRLELPLMITGFDVQPNSEDVNGHGLDVVARDDFAVTHDERLDGKYDGSRFTNVDELGIPIFDREGNQTWYSKSQGLSRLYLNSGLSLDYRSENLVNSNDSGRVVLVSTAGANSAEGASRENLSKRLN
;
A
#
# COMPACT_ATOMS: atom_id res chain seq x y z
N TYR A 1 13.64 -8.85 3.60
CA TYR A 1 12.29 -8.40 3.20
C TYR A 1 11.99 -7.13 3.96
N SER A 2 11.99 -6.01 3.29
CA SER A 2 11.39 -4.80 3.83
C SER A 2 9.89 -4.94 3.63
N ASP A 3 9.17 -5.31 4.69
CA ASP A 3 7.71 -5.39 4.69
C ASP A 3 7.12 -3.97 4.70
N THR A 4 7.44 -3.19 3.69
CA THR A 4 6.92 -1.83 3.57
C THR A 4 5.48 -1.91 3.08
N PRO A 5 4.51 -1.59 3.91
CA PRO A 5 3.13 -1.56 3.48
C PRO A 5 2.92 -0.47 2.41
N ALA A 6 1.96 -0.68 1.54
CA ALA A 6 1.46 0.36 0.66
C ALA A 6 0.10 0.86 1.17
N LEU A 7 -0.09 2.18 1.17
CA LEU A 7 -1.38 2.81 1.44
C LEU A 7 -1.90 3.47 0.17
N VAL A 8 -3.19 3.35 -0.05
CA VAL A 8 -3.89 3.99 -1.17
C VAL A 8 -4.86 5.02 -0.63
N LEU A 9 -4.69 6.26 -1.07
CA LEU A 9 -5.58 7.38 -0.75
C LEU A 9 -6.37 7.77 -2.01
N ARG A 10 -7.70 7.71 -1.92
CA ARG A 10 -8.61 8.01 -3.04
C ARG A 10 -9.34 9.32 -2.89
N SER A 11 -9.69 9.67 -1.68
CA SER A 11 -10.35 10.93 -1.36
C SER A 11 -10.00 11.38 0.05
N MET A 12 -10.27 12.63 0.36
CA MET A 12 -10.11 13.19 1.70
C MET A 12 -11.26 12.81 2.64
N GLU A 13 -12.29 12.15 2.12
CA GLU A 13 -13.45 11.65 2.86
C GLU A 13 -13.32 10.14 3.09
N ASP A 14 -13.80 9.67 4.23
CA ASP A 14 -13.88 8.24 4.54
C ASP A 14 -15.14 7.97 5.38
N THR A 15 -15.83 6.87 5.09
CA THR A 15 -16.97 6.41 5.91
C THR A 15 -16.54 6.01 7.32
N TYR A 16 -15.27 5.63 7.49
CA TYR A 16 -14.70 5.32 8.78
C TYR A 16 -13.92 6.51 9.34
N SER A 17 -14.57 7.28 10.20
CA SER A 17 -14.06 8.56 10.71
C SER A 17 -12.69 8.48 11.39
N LYS A 18 -12.33 7.33 11.98
CA LYS A 18 -11.00 7.12 12.57
C LYS A 18 -9.85 7.16 11.56
N ASN A 19 -10.15 7.00 10.26
CA ASN A 19 -9.15 7.15 9.21
C ASN A 19 -8.80 8.63 8.92
N LEU A 20 -9.66 9.58 9.28
CA LEU A 20 -9.49 10.99 8.90
C LEU A 20 -8.17 11.62 9.34
N PRO A 21 -7.65 11.40 10.56
CA PRO A 21 -6.34 11.92 10.95
C PRO A 21 -5.20 11.36 10.09
N LEU A 22 -5.24 10.07 9.79
CA LEU A 22 -4.24 9.43 8.90
C LEU A 22 -4.37 9.90 7.45
N ILE A 23 -5.59 10.09 6.95
CA ILE A 23 -5.85 10.66 5.62
C ILE A 23 -5.18 12.04 5.50
N LYS A 24 -5.41 12.90 6.49
CA LYS A 24 -4.79 14.22 6.53
C LYS A 24 -3.26 14.12 6.52
N ARG A 25 -2.70 13.26 7.38
CA ARG A 25 -1.25 13.06 7.46
C ARG A 25 -0.66 12.54 6.15
N VAL A 26 -1.29 11.54 5.54
CA VAL A 26 -0.85 10.98 4.24
C VAL A 26 -0.92 12.02 3.14
N ALA A 27 -1.98 12.82 3.10
CA ALA A 27 -2.13 13.90 2.12
C ALA A 27 -1.03 14.97 2.28
N GLU A 28 -0.72 15.39 3.51
CA GLU A 28 0.37 16.33 3.81
C GLU A 28 1.73 15.80 3.32
N LEU A 29 2.06 14.54 3.64
CA LEU A 29 3.30 13.91 3.20
C LEU A 29 3.37 13.78 1.68
N ALA A 30 2.25 13.43 1.04
CA ALA A 30 2.19 13.30 -0.41
C ALA A 30 2.36 14.65 -1.12
N GLU A 31 1.72 15.70 -0.62
CA GLU A 31 1.83 17.06 -1.15
C GLU A 31 3.25 17.62 -0.95
N GLU A 32 3.84 17.41 0.22
CA GLU A 32 5.22 17.80 0.52
C GLU A 32 6.22 17.12 -0.44
N LYS A 33 6.03 15.83 -0.72
CA LYS A 33 6.91 15.06 -1.61
C LYS A 33 6.73 15.40 -3.09
N ALA A 34 5.47 15.50 -3.55
CA ALA A 34 5.13 15.64 -4.97
C ALA A 34 4.90 17.10 -5.41
N GLY A 35 4.81 18.04 -4.45
CA GLY A 35 4.51 19.45 -4.71
C GLY A 35 3.03 19.73 -4.97
N ARG A 36 2.21 18.71 -5.12
CA ARG A 36 0.75 18.79 -5.28
C ARG A 36 0.10 17.50 -4.83
N LEU A 37 -1.17 17.58 -4.42
CA LEU A 37 -2.00 16.42 -4.13
C LEU A 37 -2.81 16.04 -5.38
N GLU A 38 -2.57 14.85 -5.90
CA GLU A 38 -3.28 14.30 -7.06
C GLU A 38 -3.83 12.91 -6.70
N LEU A 39 -5.15 12.82 -6.61
CA LEU A 39 -5.85 11.60 -6.20
C LEU A 39 -6.42 10.85 -7.42
N PRO A 40 -6.55 9.52 -7.36
CA PRO A 40 -6.06 8.61 -6.30
C PRO A 40 -4.54 8.45 -6.34
N LEU A 41 -3.95 8.18 -5.18
CA LEU A 41 -2.51 7.94 -5.07
C LEU A 41 -2.17 6.76 -4.17
N MET A 42 -0.99 6.22 -4.36
CA MET A 42 -0.36 5.22 -3.50
C MET A 42 0.90 5.80 -2.88
N ILE A 43 1.11 5.53 -1.61
CA ILE A 43 2.38 5.82 -0.92
C ILE A 43 3.05 4.52 -0.49
N THR A 44 4.38 4.53 -0.54
CA THR A 44 5.28 3.48 -0.04
C THR A 44 6.46 4.12 0.70
N GLY A 45 7.31 3.33 1.34
CA GLY A 45 8.51 3.85 2.00
C GLY A 45 8.19 4.67 3.25
N PHE A 46 7.30 4.21 4.10
CA PHE A 46 6.94 4.87 5.36
C PHE A 46 6.97 3.88 6.53
N ASP A 47 7.06 4.43 7.72
CA ASP A 47 6.86 3.71 8.98
C ASP A 47 5.54 4.15 9.63
N VAL A 48 4.98 3.26 10.44
CA VAL A 48 3.84 3.54 11.28
C VAL A 48 4.29 3.50 12.72
N GLN A 49 3.98 4.55 13.48
CA GLN A 49 4.35 4.66 14.88
C GLN A 49 3.15 5.08 15.74
N PRO A 50 3.17 4.76 17.05
CA PRO A 50 2.15 5.23 17.98
C PRO A 50 2.10 6.76 18.03
N ASN A 51 0.88 7.29 18.10
CA ASN A 51 0.61 8.73 18.31
C ASN A 51 -0.43 8.89 19.41
N SER A 52 0.02 9.20 20.61
CA SER A 52 -0.86 9.37 21.79
C SER A 52 -1.73 10.64 21.72
N GLU A 53 -1.42 11.57 20.83
CA GLU A 53 -2.20 12.81 20.63
C GLU A 53 -3.40 12.57 19.70
N ASP A 54 -3.39 11.49 18.94
CA ASP A 54 -4.48 11.12 18.03
C ASP A 54 -5.61 10.40 18.77
N VAL A 55 -6.34 11.13 19.62
CA VAL A 55 -7.43 10.59 20.44
C VAL A 55 -8.70 10.26 19.63
N ASN A 56 -8.84 10.80 18.43
CA ASN A 56 -10.02 10.64 17.57
C ASN A 56 -9.79 9.64 16.42
N GLY A 57 -8.57 9.17 16.24
CA GLY A 57 -8.19 8.26 15.18
C GLY A 57 -7.80 6.88 15.69
N HIS A 58 -6.78 6.31 15.06
CA HIS A 58 -6.22 5.00 15.41
C HIS A 58 -5.12 5.06 16.48
N GLY A 59 -4.73 6.24 16.95
CA GLY A 59 -3.55 6.41 17.80
C GLY A 59 -2.24 6.14 17.05
N LEU A 60 -2.21 6.39 15.76
CA LEU A 60 -1.09 6.10 14.87
C LEU A 60 -0.68 7.34 14.06
N ASP A 61 0.59 7.41 13.72
CA ASP A 61 1.14 8.37 12.76
C ASP A 61 1.90 7.64 11.65
N VAL A 62 1.99 8.28 10.50
CA VAL A 62 2.76 7.84 9.34
C VAL A 62 3.96 8.76 9.17
N VAL A 63 5.14 8.17 9.12
CA VAL A 63 6.41 8.90 8.98
C VAL A 63 7.12 8.45 7.72
N ALA A 64 7.45 9.42 6.87
CA ALA A 64 8.20 9.16 5.64
C ALA A 64 9.62 8.70 5.96
N ARG A 65 10.09 7.67 5.24
CA ARG A 65 11.47 7.23 5.23
C ARG A 65 12.21 7.83 4.03
N ASP A 66 13.51 7.56 3.92
CA ASP A 66 14.33 8.02 2.80
C ASP A 66 13.83 7.52 1.44
N ASP A 67 13.23 6.32 1.42
CA ASP A 67 12.64 5.68 0.24
C ASP A 67 11.15 6.04 0.02
N PHE A 68 10.63 7.04 0.72
CA PHE A 68 9.24 7.47 0.59
C PHE A 68 8.92 7.89 -0.85
N ALA A 69 7.90 7.27 -1.39
CA ALA A 69 7.44 7.50 -2.74
C ALA A 69 5.93 7.71 -2.80
N VAL A 70 5.51 8.56 -3.74
CA VAL A 70 4.12 8.87 -4.03
C VAL A 70 3.88 8.59 -5.51
N THR A 71 2.85 7.80 -5.81
CA THR A 71 2.47 7.44 -7.17
C THR A 71 1.00 7.76 -7.38
N HIS A 72 0.69 8.66 -8.32
CA HIS A 72 -0.67 8.83 -8.83
C HIS A 72 -0.91 7.81 -9.93
N ASP A 73 -2.03 7.09 -9.87
CA ASP A 73 -2.47 6.17 -10.92
C ASP A 73 -3.99 6.01 -10.90
N GLU A 74 -4.62 6.28 -12.03
CA GLU A 74 -6.07 6.17 -12.22
C GLU A 74 -6.64 4.78 -11.90
N ARG A 75 -5.82 3.73 -12.03
CA ARG A 75 -6.22 2.34 -11.73
C ARG A 75 -6.48 2.09 -10.24
N LEU A 76 -6.04 3.01 -9.38
CA LEU A 76 -6.29 2.99 -7.93
C LEU A 76 -7.70 3.50 -7.57
N ASP A 77 -8.43 4.05 -8.54
CA ASP A 77 -9.78 4.55 -8.35
C ASP A 77 -10.77 3.41 -8.07
N GLY A 78 -11.74 3.67 -7.21
CA GLY A 78 -12.78 2.71 -6.83
C GLY A 78 -13.67 2.23 -7.98
N LYS A 79 -13.72 2.97 -9.10
CA LYS A 79 -14.45 2.54 -10.31
C LYS A 79 -13.93 1.23 -10.92
N TYR A 80 -12.70 0.84 -10.60
CA TYR A 80 -12.10 -0.42 -11.06
C TYR A 80 -12.37 -1.60 -10.13
N ASP A 81 -13.18 -1.44 -9.08
CA ASP A 81 -13.57 -2.56 -8.20
C ASP A 81 -14.18 -3.71 -9.00
N GLY A 82 -13.74 -4.93 -8.71
CA GLY A 82 -14.17 -6.14 -9.42
C GLY A 82 -13.48 -6.38 -10.76
N SER A 83 -12.61 -5.49 -11.23
CA SER A 83 -11.86 -5.69 -12.46
C SER A 83 -10.92 -6.90 -12.38
N ARG A 84 -10.79 -7.61 -13.52
CA ARG A 84 -9.94 -8.80 -13.62
C ARG A 84 -8.54 -8.42 -14.08
N PHE A 85 -7.55 -9.21 -13.66
CA PHE A 85 -6.16 -9.07 -14.07
C PHE A 85 -5.40 -10.40 -13.97
N THR A 86 -4.27 -10.51 -14.65
CA THR A 86 -3.34 -11.65 -14.55
C THR A 86 -1.98 -11.18 -14.01
N ASN A 87 -1.54 -10.01 -14.42
CA ASN A 87 -0.24 -9.46 -14.09
C ASN A 87 -0.37 -8.09 -13.41
N VAL A 88 0.67 -7.70 -12.71
CA VAL A 88 0.87 -6.36 -12.17
C VAL A 88 2.08 -5.72 -12.85
N ASP A 89 2.12 -4.39 -12.87
CA ASP A 89 3.29 -3.65 -13.32
C ASP A 89 4.41 -3.63 -12.26
N GLU A 90 5.49 -2.92 -12.53
CA GLU A 90 6.64 -2.76 -11.61
C GLU A 90 6.28 -2.09 -10.29
N LEU A 91 5.17 -1.40 -10.21
CA LEU A 91 4.65 -0.79 -8.98
C LEU A 91 3.65 -1.70 -8.25
N GLY A 92 3.33 -2.90 -8.80
CA GLY A 92 2.35 -3.84 -8.28
C GLY A 92 0.90 -3.44 -8.51
N ILE A 93 0.68 -2.47 -9.39
CA ILE A 93 -0.67 -2.05 -9.78
C ILE A 93 -1.14 -2.98 -10.91
N PRO A 94 -2.38 -3.50 -10.84
CA PRO A 94 -2.89 -4.43 -11.83
C PRO A 94 -2.86 -3.90 -13.26
N ILE A 95 -2.46 -4.76 -14.18
CA ILE A 95 -2.69 -4.59 -15.60
C ILE A 95 -4.01 -5.28 -15.90
N PHE A 96 -5.08 -4.49 -16.06
CA PHE A 96 -6.42 -5.05 -16.20
C PHE A 96 -6.59 -5.82 -17.51
N ASP A 97 -7.18 -7.02 -17.38
CA ASP A 97 -7.43 -7.96 -18.45
C ASP A 97 -8.75 -8.71 -18.16
N ARG A 98 -9.70 -8.70 -19.09
CA ARG A 98 -11.02 -9.31 -18.91
C ARG A 98 -10.94 -10.81 -18.67
N GLU A 99 -9.94 -11.47 -19.22
CA GLU A 99 -9.70 -12.90 -19.08
C GLU A 99 -8.81 -13.24 -17.87
N GLY A 100 -8.44 -12.22 -17.08
CA GLY A 100 -7.60 -12.38 -15.90
C GLY A 100 -8.19 -13.36 -14.89
N ASN A 101 -7.32 -14.08 -14.18
CA ASN A 101 -7.70 -15.07 -13.18
C ASN A 101 -7.76 -14.52 -11.75
N GLN A 102 -7.32 -13.28 -11.54
CA GLN A 102 -7.33 -12.57 -10.29
C GLN A 102 -8.35 -11.42 -10.31
N THR A 103 -8.76 -10.96 -9.15
CA THR A 103 -9.72 -9.86 -9.01
C THR A 103 -9.11 -8.72 -8.21
N TRP A 104 -9.28 -7.51 -8.72
CA TRP A 104 -8.96 -6.28 -8.03
C TRP A 104 -10.15 -5.87 -7.16
N TYR A 105 -9.92 -5.70 -5.87
CA TYR A 105 -10.93 -5.20 -4.95
C TYR A 105 -10.54 -3.83 -4.42
N SER A 106 -11.47 -2.90 -4.45
CA SER A 106 -11.20 -1.53 -4.05
C SER A 106 -12.33 -0.91 -3.22
N LYS A 107 -11.97 0.08 -2.39
CA LYS A 107 -12.94 0.99 -1.78
C LYS A 107 -13.32 2.07 -2.77
N SER A 108 -14.49 2.68 -2.56
CA SER A 108 -14.93 3.84 -3.33
C SER A 108 -14.23 5.13 -2.95
N GLN A 109 -13.77 5.25 -1.69
CA GLN A 109 -13.21 6.50 -1.15
C GLN A 109 -12.26 6.25 0.04
N GLY A 110 -11.55 7.29 0.46
CA GLY A 110 -10.75 7.33 1.67
C GLY A 110 -9.43 6.58 1.57
N LEU A 111 -8.96 6.10 2.71
CA LEU A 111 -7.66 5.47 2.91
C LEU A 111 -7.80 3.98 3.15
N SER A 112 -6.95 3.18 2.52
CA SER A 112 -6.88 1.73 2.74
C SER A 112 -5.47 1.19 2.51
N ARG A 113 -5.22 -0.02 3.01
CA ARG A 113 -4.00 -0.78 2.71
C ARG A 113 -4.15 -1.51 1.39
N LEU A 114 -3.03 -1.70 0.70
CA LEU A 114 -2.92 -2.63 -0.41
C LEU A 114 -2.33 -3.95 0.10
N TYR A 115 -3.01 -5.06 -0.11
CA TYR A 115 -2.54 -6.38 0.30
C TYR A 115 -3.07 -7.50 -0.60
N LEU A 116 -2.40 -8.64 -0.59
CA LEU A 116 -2.84 -9.85 -1.27
C LEU A 116 -3.73 -10.65 -0.30
N ASN A 117 -4.95 -10.96 -0.71
CA ASN A 117 -5.82 -11.81 0.09
C ASN A 117 -5.51 -13.31 -0.12
N SER A 118 -6.15 -14.19 0.68
CA SER A 118 -5.95 -15.63 0.62
C SER A 118 -6.30 -16.28 -0.72
N GLY A 119 -7.12 -15.62 -1.54
CA GLY A 119 -7.46 -16.03 -2.91
C GLY A 119 -6.48 -15.51 -3.97
N LEU A 120 -5.34 -14.94 -3.57
CA LEU A 120 -4.34 -14.33 -4.44
C LEU A 120 -4.85 -13.12 -5.26
N SER A 121 -6.00 -12.58 -4.89
CA SER A 121 -6.49 -11.32 -5.45
C SER A 121 -5.95 -10.13 -4.68
N LEU A 122 -5.70 -9.03 -5.37
CA LEU A 122 -5.31 -7.79 -4.71
C LEU A 122 -6.52 -7.13 -4.08
N ASP A 123 -6.42 -6.79 -2.81
CA ASP A 123 -7.48 -6.16 -2.04
C ASP A 123 -6.94 -4.96 -1.28
N TYR A 124 -7.63 -3.84 -1.36
CA TYR A 124 -7.35 -2.66 -0.57
C TYR A 124 -8.60 -2.06 0.09
N ARG A 125 -9.67 -2.86 0.24
CA ARG A 125 -10.90 -2.46 0.90
C ARG A 125 -10.81 -2.45 2.42
N SER A 126 -9.71 -2.98 3.00
CA SER A 126 -9.61 -3.06 4.46
C SER A 126 -9.70 -1.68 5.11
N GLU A 127 -10.75 -1.47 5.85
CA GLU A 127 -11.01 -0.24 6.61
C GLU A 127 -10.18 -0.17 7.89
N ASN A 128 -9.76 -1.31 8.41
CA ASN A 128 -9.03 -1.39 9.64
C ASN A 128 -7.52 -1.39 9.38
N LEU A 129 -6.92 -0.21 9.45
CA LEU A 129 -5.48 -0.03 9.27
C LEU A 129 -4.64 -0.63 10.41
N VAL A 130 -5.26 -0.94 11.54
CA VAL A 130 -4.60 -1.44 12.75
C VAL A 130 -4.67 -2.97 12.83
N ASN A 131 -5.64 -3.59 12.18
CA ASN A 131 -5.84 -5.02 12.28
C ASN A 131 -4.87 -5.78 11.36
N SER A 132 -3.85 -6.40 11.96
CA SER A 132 -3.05 -7.42 11.31
C SER A 132 -3.87 -8.72 11.26
N ASN A 133 -4.66 -8.86 10.21
CA ASN A 133 -5.36 -10.13 9.99
C ASN A 133 -4.35 -11.13 9.41
N ASP A 134 -4.16 -12.28 10.07
CA ASP A 134 -3.21 -13.34 9.67
C ASP A 134 -3.48 -13.93 8.27
N SER A 135 -4.59 -13.59 7.65
CA SER A 135 -4.97 -14.06 6.31
C SER A 135 -4.52 -13.15 5.16
N GLY A 136 -3.97 -11.98 5.43
CA GLY A 136 -3.47 -11.05 4.42
C GLY A 136 -1.95 -11.06 4.31
N ARG A 137 -1.42 -11.14 3.10
CA ARG A 137 -0.01 -10.88 2.82
C ARG A 137 0.15 -9.49 2.23
N VAL A 138 1.09 -8.72 2.77
CA VAL A 138 1.45 -7.43 2.17
C VAL A 138 2.19 -7.71 0.86
N VAL A 139 1.67 -7.17 -0.23
CA VAL A 139 2.41 -7.16 -1.50
C VAL A 139 3.39 -6.02 -1.44
N LEU A 140 4.65 -6.35 -1.42
CA LEU A 140 5.72 -5.39 -1.54
C LEU A 140 5.93 -5.06 -3.00
N VAL A 141 5.81 -3.80 -3.30
CA VAL A 141 6.11 -3.27 -4.60
C VAL A 141 7.36 -2.43 -4.49
N SER A 142 8.51 -3.04 -4.71
CA SER A 142 9.76 -2.31 -4.87
C SER A 142 10.62 -3.00 -5.92
N THR A 143 10.78 -2.35 -7.04
CA THR A 143 11.66 -2.80 -8.12
C THR A 143 13.14 -2.71 -7.75
N ALA A 144 13.52 -1.86 -6.79
CA ALA A 144 14.91 -1.67 -6.38
C ALA A 144 15.40 -2.69 -5.33
N GLY A 145 14.50 -3.30 -4.56
CA GLY A 145 14.84 -4.20 -3.45
C GLY A 145 14.91 -5.68 -3.80
N ALA A 146 14.19 -6.13 -4.83
CA ALA A 146 14.11 -7.55 -5.18
C ALA A 146 15.46 -8.13 -5.61
N ASN A 147 16.24 -7.39 -6.38
CA ASN A 147 17.55 -7.86 -6.85
C ASN A 147 18.63 -7.89 -5.75
N SER A 148 18.54 -7.02 -4.74
CA SER A 148 19.49 -7.01 -3.63
C SER A 148 19.20 -8.09 -2.57
N ALA A 149 17.93 -8.44 -2.37
CA ALA A 149 17.55 -9.51 -1.43
C ALA A 149 17.91 -10.90 -1.95
N GLU A 150 17.81 -11.14 -3.26
CA GLU A 150 18.23 -12.41 -3.87
C GLU A 150 19.74 -12.61 -3.82
N GLY A 151 20.52 -11.54 -4.00
CA GLY A 151 21.98 -11.53 -3.84
C GLY A 151 22.42 -11.83 -2.40
N ALA A 152 21.80 -11.20 -1.42
CA ALA A 152 22.11 -11.40 0.00
C ALA A 152 21.76 -12.81 0.48
N SER A 153 20.69 -13.42 -0.01
CA SER A 153 20.30 -14.79 0.33
C SER A 153 21.29 -15.84 -0.21
N ARG A 154 21.82 -15.63 -1.41
CA ARG A 154 22.82 -16.52 -2.02
C ARG A 154 24.19 -16.42 -1.32
N GLU A 155 24.57 -15.22 -0.90
CA GLU A 155 25.84 -15.01 -0.20
C GLU A 155 25.83 -15.63 1.20
N ASN A 156 24.70 -15.58 1.91
CA ASN A 156 24.55 -16.23 3.22
C ASN A 156 24.50 -17.76 3.12
N LEU A 157 23.96 -18.33 2.07
CA LEU A 157 23.99 -19.78 1.83
C LEU A 157 25.40 -20.28 1.51
N SER A 158 26.18 -19.52 0.73
CA SER A 158 27.56 -19.83 0.38
C SER A 158 28.47 -19.84 1.61
N LYS A 159 28.26 -18.92 2.57
CA LYS A 159 29.03 -18.85 3.83
C LYS A 159 28.70 -19.94 4.84
N ARG A 160 27.56 -20.62 4.71
CA ARG A 160 27.17 -21.73 5.60
C ARG A 160 27.62 -23.11 5.11
N LEU A 161 28.10 -23.22 3.87
CA LEU A 161 28.55 -24.48 3.25
C LEU A 161 30.08 -24.60 3.18
N ASN A 162 30.83 -23.63 3.65
CA ASN A 162 32.26 -23.61 3.83
C ASN A 162 32.60 -23.49 5.32
#